data_1a97d9cc1ca1eda377e392a5b68380c4
#
_entry.id   1a97d9cc1ca1eda377e392a5b68380c4
#
_cell.length_a   1.000
_cell.length_b   1.000
_cell.length_c   1.000
_cell.angle_alpha   90.00
_cell.angle_beta   90.00
_cell.angle_gamma   90.00
#
_symmetry.space_group_name_H-M   'P 1'
#
loop_
_entity.id
_entity.type
_entity.pdbx_description
1 polymer ?
#
loop_
_entity_poly.entity_id
_entity_poly.type
_entity_poly.pdbx_seq_one_letter_code
_entity_poly.pdbx_strand_id
1 'polypeptide(L)'
;MLPEVIENKQLIGVKQMQAASHVLMVLPRASKIDALEKIPYLEILRSALKRRRMQPDELAKSPITTDLAQGGVASWLMLDDGASRFEQYSVLRKGIALLTAEQPREIVLAVFGDSKQRTLAAELAVYVALINSAVLPSRKQKTKIENVKKIVLYGDQSRHGHAVARAVAEGNTLARELTMLPPNELTPTHYRAQVKKLARANDWKNEEFDFKRLKKMGAGAFVAVARGSHEQDAAIVHLSYSPKGAKQRIALVGKGICFDTGGHNLKSAKYMQGMHEDMNGSAVALGILLAATRLKLNIGIDAWLAIAQNHIGPLAYKQNEVITALNGATIEVVHTDAEGRMVLADTLNLAARAKPDLMMDFATLTGSMAVALGSRYSGIFSNRETLLTQAIAAGTRSGERVNSFPLDADYEPALDSKIADIKQCTMDGEADHILAARFLMRFIEQRPWLHMDLSASSCEGGLGAVASNVTGFGVAWGVEMLRNLKL
;
A
#
# COMPACT_ATOMS: atom_id res chain seq x y z
N MET A 1 -14.49 9.47 -2.65
CA MET A 1 -14.12 10.82 -2.13
C MET A 1 -14.00 10.71 -0.61
N LEU A 2 -12.88 11.18 -0.02
CA LEU A 2 -12.67 11.16 1.41
C LEU A 2 -13.60 12.16 2.14
N PRO A 3 -13.96 11.90 3.42
CA PRO A 3 -14.74 12.80 4.24
C PRO A 3 -14.13 14.19 4.38
N GLU A 4 -15.00 15.19 4.61
CA GLU A 4 -14.57 16.50 5.10
C GLU A 4 -14.04 16.36 6.53
N VAL A 5 -12.95 17.06 6.88
CA VAL A 5 -12.42 17.12 8.26
C VAL A 5 -12.59 18.55 8.78
N ILE A 6 -13.33 18.70 9.89
CA ILE A 6 -13.52 19.97 10.60
C ILE A 6 -12.71 19.91 11.89
N GLU A 7 -11.80 20.86 12.06
CA GLU A 7 -10.84 20.88 13.17
C GLU A 7 -11.25 21.91 14.23
N ASN A 8 -11.28 21.48 15.51
CA ASN A 8 -11.53 22.34 16.66
C ASN A 8 -10.38 22.20 17.66
N LYS A 9 -9.76 23.30 18.04
CA LYS A 9 -8.67 23.33 19.04
C LYS A 9 -9.16 23.10 20.47
N GLN A 10 -10.42 23.43 20.74
CA GLN A 10 -11.03 23.23 22.05
C GLN A 10 -11.30 21.74 22.31
N LEU A 11 -11.21 21.34 23.56
CA LEU A 11 -11.69 20.03 23.99
C LEU A 11 -13.20 19.94 23.77
N ILE A 12 -13.68 18.72 23.47
CA ILE A 12 -15.11 18.47 23.37
C ILE A 12 -15.78 18.68 24.73
N GLY A 13 -16.90 19.38 24.72
CA GLY A 13 -17.73 19.59 25.94
C GLY A 13 -18.95 18.66 25.94
N VAL A 14 -19.67 18.67 27.07
CA VAL A 14 -20.88 17.85 27.27
C VAL A 14 -21.93 18.13 26.19
N LYS A 15 -22.16 19.40 25.83
CA LYS A 15 -23.16 19.77 24.80
C LYS A 15 -22.84 19.19 23.43
N GLN A 16 -21.55 19.23 23.01
CA GLN A 16 -21.10 18.67 21.74
C GLN A 16 -21.22 17.15 21.74
N MET A 17 -20.90 16.48 22.86
CA MET A 17 -21.07 15.04 22.97
C MET A 17 -22.55 14.61 22.91
N GLN A 18 -23.44 15.40 23.52
CA GLN A 18 -24.90 15.14 23.46
C GLN A 18 -25.46 15.27 22.03
N ALA A 19 -24.88 16.16 21.23
CA ALA A 19 -25.29 16.36 19.84
C ALA A 19 -24.69 15.33 18.88
N ALA A 20 -23.65 14.60 19.29
CA ALA A 20 -22.93 13.65 18.43
C ALA A 20 -23.55 12.25 18.53
N SER A 21 -23.78 11.61 17.37
CA SER A 21 -24.25 10.22 17.34
C SER A 21 -23.12 9.22 17.58
N HIS A 22 -21.92 9.47 17.05
CA HIS A 22 -20.78 8.55 17.12
C HIS A 22 -19.50 9.30 17.48
N VAL A 23 -18.91 8.97 18.63
CA VAL A 23 -17.72 9.66 19.17
C VAL A 23 -16.60 8.65 19.44
N LEU A 24 -15.41 8.91 18.91
CA LEU A 24 -14.19 8.23 19.31
C LEU A 24 -13.51 9.06 20.40
N MET A 25 -13.38 8.50 21.58
CA MET A 25 -12.70 9.12 22.73
C MET A 25 -11.27 8.55 22.82
N VAL A 26 -10.29 9.34 22.42
CA VAL A 26 -8.87 8.98 22.45
C VAL A 26 -8.22 9.57 23.69
N LEU A 27 -7.97 8.74 24.67
CA LEU A 27 -7.41 9.12 25.97
C LEU A 27 -5.90 8.87 26.00
N PRO A 28 -5.10 9.63 26.75
CA PRO A 28 -3.73 9.26 27.04
C PRO A 28 -3.71 7.99 27.91
N ARG A 29 -2.66 7.19 27.80
CA ARG A 29 -2.50 5.99 28.64
C ARG A 29 -2.44 6.35 30.12
N ALA A 30 -3.24 5.70 30.91
CA ALA A 30 -3.30 5.87 32.36
C ALA A 30 -3.64 4.55 33.06
N SER A 31 -3.02 4.27 34.18
CA SER A 31 -3.33 3.09 35.02
C SER A 31 -4.58 3.27 35.89
N LYS A 32 -4.98 4.52 36.14
CA LYS A 32 -6.16 4.89 36.93
C LYS A 32 -7.00 5.91 36.16
N ILE A 33 -8.32 5.69 36.12
CA ILE A 33 -9.28 6.62 35.49
C ILE A 33 -9.27 7.99 36.19
N ASP A 34 -9.07 8.02 37.50
CA ASP A 34 -9.07 9.24 38.31
C ASP A 34 -7.93 10.20 37.94
N ALA A 35 -6.90 9.71 37.26
CA ALA A 35 -5.83 10.56 36.70
C ALA A 35 -6.29 11.35 35.46
N LEU A 36 -7.46 11.04 34.90
CA LEU A 36 -8.02 11.66 33.70
C LEU A 36 -9.06 12.68 34.05
N GLU A 37 -8.64 13.92 34.29
CA GLU A 37 -9.54 15.02 34.62
C GLU A 37 -10.16 15.67 33.39
N LYS A 38 -11.35 16.29 33.57
CA LYS A 38 -12.05 17.11 32.55
C LYS A 38 -12.50 16.38 31.30
N ILE A 39 -12.68 15.05 31.37
CA ILE A 39 -13.21 14.26 30.26
C ILE A 39 -14.73 14.10 30.46
N PRO A 40 -15.56 14.53 29.49
CA PRO A 40 -17.01 14.36 29.58
C PRO A 40 -17.38 12.87 29.66
N TYR A 41 -18.40 12.56 30.50
CA TYR A 41 -18.94 11.19 30.64
C TYR A 41 -17.95 10.14 31.17
N LEU A 42 -16.90 10.55 31.89
CA LEU A 42 -15.90 9.64 32.44
C LEU A 42 -16.53 8.61 33.41
N GLU A 43 -17.62 8.98 34.11
CA GLU A 43 -18.36 8.07 35.00
C GLU A 43 -19.02 6.91 34.25
N ILE A 44 -19.48 7.14 33.01
CA ILE A 44 -20.04 6.08 32.17
C ILE A 44 -18.92 5.09 31.82
N LEU A 45 -17.74 5.60 31.44
CA LEU A 45 -16.56 4.74 31.17
C LEU A 45 -16.18 3.95 32.44
N ARG A 46 -16.09 4.60 33.60
CA ARG A 46 -15.76 3.94 34.87
C ARG A 46 -16.74 2.80 35.19
N SER A 47 -18.04 3.04 35.05
CA SER A 47 -19.07 2.05 35.26
C SER A 47 -18.98 0.88 34.27
N ALA A 48 -18.68 1.16 33.01
CA ALA A 48 -18.48 0.15 31.97
C ALA A 48 -17.26 -0.74 32.24
N LEU A 49 -16.13 -0.17 32.63
CA LEU A 49 -14.90 -0.89 32.99
C LEU A 49 -15.15 -1.79 34.22
N LYS A 50 -15.78 -1.26 35.27
CA LYS A 50 -16.14 -2.03 36.49
C LYS A 50 -17.03 -3.24 36.14
N ARG A 51 -18.08 -3.02 35.32
CA ARG A 51 -18.99 -4.08 34.90
C ARG A 51 -18.27 -5.15 34.08
N ARG A 52 -17.33 -4.77 33.24
CA ARG A 52 -16.54 -5.68 32.38
C ARG A 52 -15.34 -6.29 33.11
N ARG A 53 -15.06 -5.90 34.35
CA ARG A 53 -13.87 -6.29 35.12
C ARG A 53 -12.56 -5.98 34.40
N MET A 54 -12.52 -4.87 33.71
CA MET A 54 -11.43 -4.44 32.82
C MET A 54 -10.62 -3.33 33.51
N GLN A 55 -9.29 -3.42 33.47
CA GLN A 55 -8.41 -2.36 33.93
C GLN A 55 -8.36 -1.24 32.89
N PRO A 56 -8.16 0.03 33.32
CA PRO A 56 -8.14 1.17 32.42
C PRO A 56 -7.11 1.08 31.29
N ASP A 57 -5.91 0.59 31.57
CA ASP A 57 -4.82 0.46 30.61
C ASP A 57 -5.05 -0.61 29.55
N GLU A 58 -5.99 -1.55 29.77
CA GLU A 58 -6.42 -2.51 28.74
C GLU A 58 -7.10 -1.83 27.55
N LEU A 59 -7.61 -0.60 27.73
CA LEU A 59 -8.15 0.22 26.63
C LEU A 59 -7.08 0.54 25.56
N ALA A 60 -5.80 0.44 25.87
CA ALA A 60 -4.72 0.56 24.88
C ALA A 60 -4.63 -0.63 23.92
N LYS A 61 -5.35 -1.73 24.17
CA LYS A 61 -5.39 -2.92 23.31
C LYS A 61 -6.81 -3.28 22.87
N SER A 62 -7.78 -3.01 23.73
CA SER A 62 -9.18 -3.46 23.58
C SER A 62 -10.14 -2.28 23.82
N PRO A 63 -10.42 -1.48 22.79
CA PRO A 63 -11.43 -0.43 22.86
C PRO A 63 -12.80 -0.98 23.22
N ILE A 64 -13.61 -0.19 23.92
CA ILE A 64 -14.98 -0.55 24.27
C ILE A 64 -15.97 0.53 23.86
N THR A 65 -17.23 0.17 23.67
CA THR A 65 -18.33 1.13 23.49
C THR A 65 -19.14 1.32 24.75
N THR A 66 -19.71 2.50 24.87
CA THR A 66 -20.77 2.84 25.83
C THR A 66 -21.84 3.67 25.13
N ASP A 67 -23.08 3.48 25.55
CA ASP A 67 -24.17 4.36 25.13
C ASP A 67 -24.04 5.71 25.83
N LEU A 68 -24.36 6.78 25.09
CA LEU A 68 -24.48 8.13 25.60
C LEU A 68 -25.95 8.49 25.81
N ALA A 69 -26.20 9.46 26.68
CA ALA A 69 -27.52 10.06 26.81
C ALA A 69 -27.98 10.56 25.41
N GLN A 70 -29.26 10.39 25.07
CA GLN A 70 -29.87 10.78 23.78
C GLN A 70 -29.53 9.88 22.57
N GLY A 71 -29.11 8.65 22.81
CA GLY A 71 -28.94 7.63 21.78
C GLY A 71 -27.64 7.70 20.99
N GLY A 72 -26.66 8.47 21.43
CA GLY A 72 -25.31 8.44 20.85
C GLY A 72 -24.47 7.29 21.40
N VAL A 73 -23.40 6.92 20.68
CA VAL A 73 -22.42 5.90 21.07
C VAL A 73 -21.02 6.49 21.17
N ALA A 74 -20.29 6.17 22.25
CA ALA A 74 -18.89 6.50 22.40
C ALA A 74 -18.02 5.25 22.36
N SER A 75 -17.00 5.24 21.51
CA SER A 75 -15.91 4.26 21.54
C SER A 75 -14.73 4.85 22.32
N TRP A 76 -14.27 4.13 23.32
CA TRP A 76 -13.21 4.55 24.23
C TRP A 76 -11.96 3.73 24.01
N LEU A 77 -10.84 4.41 23.85
CA LEU A 77 -9.52 3.80 23.79
C LEU A 77 -8.47 4.66 24.49
N MET A 78 -7.36 4.06 24.85
CA MET A 78 -6.16 4.76 25.28
C MET A 78 -5.09 4.64 24.23
N LEU A 79 -4.42 5.75 23.94
CA LEU A 79 -3.26 5.78 23.05
C LEU A 79 -2.00 5.82 23.91
N ASP A 80 -1.16 4.80 23.72
CA ASP A 80 0.16 4.73 24.32
C ASP A 80 1.16 5.43 23.41
N ASP A 81 1.72 6.56 23.81
CA ASP A 81 2.71 7.31 23.05
C ASP A 81 4.09 6.63 22.99
N GLY A 82 4.35 5.67 23.89
CA GLY A 82 5.53 4.79 23.85
C GLY A 82 5.38 3.53 22.97
N ALA A 83 4.15 3.22 22.52
CA ALA A 83 3.92 2.08 21.65
C ALA A 83 4.39 2.34 20.21
N SER A 84 4.65 1.25 19.47
CA SER A 84 4.98 1.36 18.05
C SER A 84 3.83 1.98 17.24
N ARG A 85 4.16 2.62 16.11
CA ARG A 85 3.17 3.21 15.19
C ARG A 85 2.13 2.18 14.74
N PHE A 86 2.56 0.95 14.50
CA PHE A 86 1.67 -0.16 14.15
C PHE A 86 0.65 -0.47 15.25
N GLU A 87 1.07 -0.49 16.51
CA GLU A 87 0.17 -0.75 17.65
C GLU A 87 -0.79 0.41 17.86
N GLN A 88 -0.31 1.65 17.76
CA GLN A 88 -1.13 2.87 17.83
C GLN A 88 -2.23 2.87 16.77
N TYR A 89 -1.89 2.56 15.53
CA TYR A 89 -2.88 2.42 14.45
C TYR A 89 -3.84 1.27 14.69
N SER A 90 -3.35 0.15 15.20
CA SER A 90 -4.18 -1.03 15.44
C SER A 90 -5.27 -0.79 16.49
N VAL A 91 -4.97 -0.07 17.56
CA VAL A 91 -5.98 0.28 18.57
C VAL A 91 -6.97 1.32 18.05
N LEU A 92 -6.51 2.34 17.31
CA LEU A 92 -7.38 3.32 16.68
C LEU A 92 -8.31 2.69 15.66
N ARG A 93 -7.80 1.77 14.81
CA ARG A 93 -8.61 1.00 13.86
C ARG A 93 -9.72 0.22 14.56
N LYS A 94 -9.39 -0.49 15.63
CA LYS A 94 -10.39 -1.23 16.44
C LYS A 94 -11.46 -0.28 17.00
N GLY A 95 -11.04 0.86 17.54
CA GLY A 95 -11.99 1.85 18.09
C GLY A 95 -12.91 2.45 17.03
N ILE A 96 -12.37 2.79 15.85
CA ILE A 96 -13.17 3.29 14.71
C ILE A 96 -14.11 2.20 14.16
N ALA A 97 -13.66 0.95 14.09
CA ALA A 97 -14.46 -0.15 13.59
C ALA A 97 -15.74 -0.35 14.42
N LEU A 98 -15.68 -0.14 15.73
CA LEU A 98 -16.86 -0.20 16.63
C LEU A 98 -17.91 0.87 16.28
N LEU A 99 -17.50 2.03 15.77
CA LEU A 99 -18.42 3.10 15.35
C LEU A 99 -18.93 2.88 13.91
N THR A 100 -18.03 2.51 13.00
CA THR A 100 -18.39 2.33 11.58
C THR A 100 -19.26 1.12 11.31
N ALA A 101 -19.36 0.19 12.26
CA ALA A 101 -20.32 -0.93 12.19
C ALA A 101 -21.78 -0.46 12.05
N GLU A 102 -22.12 0.72 12.58
CA GLU A 102 -23.43 1.34 12.47
C GLU A 102 -23.59 2.27 11.25
N GLN A 103 -22.58 2.37 10.40
CA GLN A 103 -22.56 3.15 9.16
C GLN A 103 -22.93 4.64 9.36
N PRO A 104 -22.27 5.37 10.29
CA PRO A 104 -22.58 6.76 10.55
C PRO A 104 -22.21 7.67 9.39
N ARG A 105 -22.97 8.75 9.20
CA ARG A 105 -22.61 9.81 8.25
C ARG A 105 -21.55 10.77 8.80
N GLU A 106 -21.48 10.89 10.11
CA GLU A 106 -20.53 11.74 10.83
C GLU A 106 -19.87 10.96 11.97
N ILE A 107 -18.57 11.14 12.14
CA ILE A 107 -17.81 10.64 13.30
C ILE A 107 -17.14 11.84 13.97
N VAL A 108 -17.29 11.93 15.28
CA VAL A 108 -16.57 12.88 16.12
C VAL A 108 -15.32 12.20 16.69
N LEU A 109 -14.16 12.83 16.54
CA LEU A 109 -12.91 12.42 17.16
C LEU A 109 -12.61 13.40 18.30
N ALA A 110 -12.45 12.91 19.52
CA ALA A 110 -12.13 13.71 20.68
C ALA A 110 -10.82 13.23 21.30
N VAL A 111 -9.78 14.06 21.25
CA VAL A 111 -8.43 13.72 21.72
C VAL A 111 -8.10 14.46 23.00
N PHE A 112 -7.48 13.75 23.97
CA PHE A 112 -7.17 14.25 25.30
C PHE A 112 -5.69 14.05 25.65
N GLY A 113 -5.24 14.68 26.72
CA GLY A 113 -3.87 14.66 27.19
C GLY A 113 -3.20 16.03 27.10
N ASP A 114 -1.90 16.08 27.23
CA ASP A 114 -1.10 17.28 27.00
C ASP A 114 -1.05 17.68 25.51
N SER A 115 -0.43 18.81 25.19
CA SER A 115 -0.39 19.32 23.81
C SER A 115 0.30 18.36 22.84
N LYS A 116 1.35 17.65 23.26
CA LYS A 116 2.09 16.69 22.42
C LYS A 116 1.25 15.44 22.18
N GLN A 117 0.64 14.90 23.22
CA GLN A 117 -0.24 13.75 23.15
C GLN A 117 -1.45 14.01 22.25
N ARG A 118 -2.10 15.18 22.39
CA ARG A 118 -3.24 15.56 21.55
C ARG A 118 -2.86 15.74 20.09
N THR A 119 -1.70 16.35 19.80
CA THR A 119 -1.21 16.47 18.41
C THR A 119 -1.01 15.12 17.79
N LEU A 120 -0.33 14.19 18.47
CA LEU A 120 -0.11 12.83 18.00
C LEU A 120 -1.44 12.08 17.80
N ALA A 121 -2.31 12.11 18.82
CA ALA A 121 -3.59 11.42 18.77
C ALA A 121 -4.48 11.94 17.64
N ALA A 122 -4.51 13.26 17.42
CA ALA A 122 -5.27 13.88 16.33
C ALA A 122 -4.76 13.43 14.95
N GLU A 123 -3.44 13.49 14.72
CA GLU A 123 -2.84 13.06 13.45
C GLU A 123 -3.18 11.62 13.13
N LEU A 124 -3.00 10.71 14.10
CA LEU A 124 -3.23 9.29 13.89
C LEU A 124 -4.72 8.95 13.75
N ALA A 125 -5.58 9.53 14.60
CA ALA A 125 -7.01 9.27 14.58
C ALA A 125 -7.65 9.78 13.27
N VAL A 126 -7.24 10.95 12.78
CA VAL A 126 -7.70 11.49 11.48
C VAL A 126 -7.28 10.57 10.34
N TYR A 127 -6.03 10.11 10.30
CA TYR A 127 -5.58 9.18 9.27
C TYR A 127 -6.38 7.89 9.27
N VAL A 128 -6.54 7.25 10.44
CA VAL A 128 -7.28 5.99 10.57
C VAL A 128 -8.77 6.18 10.23
N ALA A 129 -9.37 7.31 10.61
CA ALA A 129 -10.75 7.62 10.26
C ALA A 129 -10.92 7.83 8.74
N LEU A 130 -10.04 8.59 8.10
CA LEU A 130 -10.09 8.86 6.66
C LEU A 130 -9.95 7.56 5.85
N ILE A 131 -8.96 6.73 6.16
CA ILE A 131 -8.64 5.54 5.38
C ILE A 131 -9.72 4.46 5.49
N ASN A 132 -10.44 4.38 6.61
CA ASN A 132 -11.53 3.43 6.84
C ASN A 132 -12.92 3.99 6.52
N SER A 133 -13.02 5.26 6.17
CA SER A 133 -14.26 5.88 5.67
C SER A 133 -14.43 5.71 4.15
N ALA A 134 -13.42 5.22 3.45
CA ALA A 134 -13.50 4.98 2.01
C ALA A 134 -14.44 3.82 1.70
N VAL A 135 -15.36 4.03 0.75
CA VAL A 135 -16.17 2.94 0.21
C VAL A 135 -15.41 2.25 -0.89
N LEU A 136 -15.09 1.01 -0.65
CA LEU A 136 -14.37 0.16 -1.59
C LEU A 136 -15.35 -0.54 -2.56
N PRO A 137 -14.90 -0.93 -3.75
CA PRO A 137 -15.73 -1.60 -4.74
C PRO A 137 -16.46 -2.82 -4.17
N SER A 138 -17.77 -2.88 -4.39
CA SER A 138 -18.63 -4.02 -4.02
C SER A 138 -19.70 -4.20 -5.09
N ARG A 139 -20.05 -5.46 -5.39
CA ARG A 139 -21.09 -5.83 -6.36
C ARG A 139 -22.32 -6.47 -5.68
N LYS A 140 -22.39 -6.32 -4.34
CA LYS A 140 -23.54 -6.78 -3.56
C LYS A 140 -24.76 -5.90 -3.82
N GLN A 141 -25.87 -6.47 -4.27
CA GLN A 141 -27.09 -5.74 -4.66
C GLN A 141 -27.78 -5.03 -3.49
N LYS A 142 -27.71 -5.59 -2.27
CA LYS A 142 -28.50 -5.14 -1.11
C LYS A 142 -27.77 -4.26 -0.11
N THR A 143 -26.51 -3.95 -0.32
CA THR A 143 -25.72 -3.16 0.64
C THR A 143 -25.57 -1.72 0.15
N LYS A 144 -26.52 -0.83 0.50
CA LYS A 144 -26.22 0.60 0.50
C LYS A 144 -25.35 0.87 1.72
N ILE A 145 -24.02 0.83 1.55
CA ILE A 145 -23.09 1.28 2.58
C ILE A 145 -23.18 2.81 2.59
N GLU A 146 -23.69 3.37 3.68
CA GLU A 146 -23.59 4.82 3.88
C GLU A 146 -22.15 5.15 4.30
N ASN A 147 -21.56 6.12 3.58
CA ASN A 147 -20.20 6.55 3.86
C ASN A 147 -20.20 7.58 4.97
N VAL A 148 -19.17 7.55 5.79
CA VAL A 148 -18.82 8.71 6.60
C VAL A 148 -18.52 9.86 5.65
N LYS A 149 -19.26 10.97 5.79
CA LYS A 149 -19.10 12.17 4.97
C LYS A 149 -18.36 13.28 5.69
N LYS A 150 -18.35 13.20 7.03
CA LYS A 150 -17.80 14.25 7.86
C LYS A 150 -17.09 13.67 9.09
N ILE A 151 -15.94 14.19 9.37
CA ILE A 151 -15.15 13.92 10.59
C ILE A 151 -15.00 15.25 11.32
N VAL A 152 -15.45 15.31 12.58
CA VAL A 152 -15.30 16.50 13.43
C VAL A 152 -14.26 16.19 14.49
N LEU A 153 -13.16 16.90 14.49
CA LEU A 153 -12.05 16.70 15.43
C LEU A 153 -12.09 17.76 16.53
N TYR A 154 -12.00 17.33 17.78
CA TYR A 154 -11.88 18.17 18.96
C TYR A 154 -10.58 17.90 19.72
N GLY A 155 -9.96 18.96 20.25
CA GLY A 155 -8.74 18.89 21.03
C GLY A 155 -7.46 18.99 20.22
N ASP A 156 -7.57 19.21 18.92
CA ASP A 156 -6.40 19.29 18.03
C ASP A 156 -5.45 20.44 18.43
N GLN A 157 -4.16 20.14 18.44
CA GLN A 157 -3.08 21.11 18.68
C GLN A 157 -2.10 21.18 17.52
N SER A 158 -2.41 20.53 16.39
CA SER A 158 -1.56 20.56 15.19
C SER A 158 -1.43 21.98 14.65
N ARG A 159 -0.26 22.32 14.12
CA ARG A 159 0.03 23.64 13.51
C ARG A 159 -0.19 23.63 11.99
N HIS A 160 -0.17 22.47 11.36
CA HIS A 160 -0.12 22.31 9.92
C HIS A 160 -1.31 21.53 9.34
N GLY A 161 -2.35 21.28 10.17
CA GLY A 161 -3.50 20.48 9.78
C GLY A 161 -3.11 19.02 9.44
N HIS A 162 -4.00 18.33 8.73
CA HIS A 162 -3.86 16.90 8.45
C HIS A 162 -3.62 16.59 6.96
N ALA A 163 -2.90 17.49 6.24
CA ALA A 163 -2.66 17.35 4.79
C ALA A 163 -1.92 16.03 4.45
N VAL A 164 -0.95 15.61 5.28
CA VAL A 164 -0.22 14.35 5.06
C VAL A 164 -1.15 13.16 5.23
N ALA A 165 -1.92 13.12 6.32
CA ALA A 165 -2.88 12.06 6.58
C ALA A 165 -3.89 11.92 5.43
N ARG A 166 -4.41 13.05 4.92
CA ARG A 166 -5.34 13.09 3.78
C ARG A 166 -4.70 12.58 2.49
N ALA A 167 -3.51 13.06 2.16
CA ALA A 167 -2.83 12.67 0.93
C ALA A 167 -2.49 11.16 0.91
N VAL A 168 -1.97 10.64 2.03
CA VAL A 168 -1.68 9.20 2.17
C VAL A 168 -2.97 8.38 2.11
N ALA A 169 -4.05 8.84 2.76
CA ALA A 169 -5.34 8.16 2.70
C ALA A 169 -5.94 8.14 1.29
N GLU A 170 -5.80 9.22 0.49
CA GLU A 170 -6.21 9.24 -0.92
C GLU A 170 -5.41 8.23 -1.75
N GLY A 171 -4.08 8.22 -1.61
CA GLY A 171 -3.21 7.30 -2.34
C GLY A 171 -3.47 5.83 -1.97
N ASN A 172 -3.62 5.52 -0.67
CA ASN A 172 -3.93 4.18 -0.22
C ASN A 172 -5.33 3.73 -0.66
N THR A 173 -6.32 4.62 -0.63
CA THR A 173 -7.67 4.33 -1.11
C THR A 173 -7.65 3.99 -2.59
N LEU A 174 -6.93 4.77 -3.42
CA LEU A 174 -6.76 4.49 -4.85
C LEU A 174 -6.14 3.10 -5.07
N ALA A 175 -5.08 2.76 -4.33
CA ALA A 175 -4.43 1.45 -4.47
C ALA A 175 -5.40 0.31 -4.13
N ARG A 176 -6.16 0.43 -3.04
CA ARG A 176 -7.17 -0.57 -2.65
C ARG A 176 -8.33 -0.66 -3.65
N GLU A 177 -8.85 0.48 -4.10
CA GLU A 177 -9.94 0.52 -5.08
C GLU A 177 -9.56 -0.22 -6.36
N LEU A 178 -8.36 0.02 -6.90
CA LEU A 178 -7.87 -0.65 -8.11
C LEU A 178 -7.69 -2.15 -7.87
N THR A 179 -7.06 -2.53 -6.76
CA THR A 179 -6.76 -3.94 -6.44
C THR A 179 -8.01 -4.77 -6.19
N MET A 180 -9.09 -4.17 -5.69
CA MET A 180 -10.36 -4.88 -5.40
C MET A 180 -11.29 -5.01 -6.62
N LEU A 181 -10.97 -4.40 -7.76
CA LEU A 181 -11.80 -4.57 -8.96
C LEU A 181 -11.67 -6.00 -9.49
N PRO A 182 -12.80 -6.63 -9.86
CA PRO A 182 -12.76 -7.96 -10.42
C PRO A 182 -12.10 -7.97 -11.81
N PRO A 183 -11.54 -9.11 -12.26
CA PRO A 183 -10.72 -9.18 -13.47
C PRO A 183 -11.48 -8.86 -14.77
N ASN A 184 -12.80 -9.00 -14.79
CA ASN A 184 -13.65 -8.59 -15.91
C ASN A 184 -13.87 -7.05 -15.96
N GLU A 185 -13.52 -6.31 -14.90
CA GLU A 185 -13.61 -4.84 -14.85
C GLU A 185 -12.24 -4.16 -14.90
N LEU A 186 -11.18 -4.83 -14.45
CA LEU A 186 -9.81 -4.32 -14.50
C LEU A 186 -8.93 -5.16 -15.46
N THR A 187 -9.31 -5.21 -16.73
CA THR A 187 -8.42 -5.71 -17.79
C THR A 187 -7.30 -4.68 -18.06
N PRO A 188 -6.21 -5.05 -18.76
CA PRO A 188 -5.16 -4.09 -19.12
C PRO A 188 -5.70 -2.87 -19.86
N THR A 189 -6.63 -3.04 -20.80
CA THR A 189 -7.30 -1.93 -21.51
C THR A 189 -8.01 -0.98 -20.54
N HIS A 190 -8.82 -1.51 -19.62
CA HIS A 190 -9.55 -0.69 -18.66
C HIS A 190 -8.60 -0.01 -17.66
N TYR A 191 -7.58 -0.72 -17.20
CA TYR A 191 -6.60 -0.16 -16.27
C TYR A 191 -5.83 1.00 -16.90
N ARG A 192 -5.31 0.84 -18.13
CA ARG A 192 -4.66 1.91 -18.89
C ARG A 192 -5.57 3.12 -19.06
N ALA A 193 -6.86 2.91 -19.38
CA ALA A 193 -7.83 3.99 -19.50
C ALA A 193 -8.03 4.74 -18.17
N GLN A 194 -8.11 4.03 -17.04
CA GLN A 194 -8.18 4.65 -15.71
C GLN A 194 -6.91 5.43 -15.37
N VAL A 195 -5.73 4.88 -15.65
CA VAL A 195 -4.44 5.56 -15.47
C VAL A 195 -4.37 6.85 -16.29
N LYS A 196 -4.81 6.82 -17.54
CA LYS A 196 -4.87 8.00 -18.42
C LYS A 196 -5.82 9.07 -17.87
N LYS A 197 -6.97 8.67 -17.31
CA LYS A 197 -7.90 9.59 -16.64
C LYS A 197 -7.26 10.22 -15.39
N LEU A 198 -6.57 9.43 -14.58
CA LEU A 198 -5.84 9.93 -13.40
C LEU A 198 -4.73 10.91 -13.81
N ALA A 199 -3.98 10.60 -14.86
CA ALA A 199 -2.93 11.48 -15.37
C ALA A 199 -3.47 12.85 -15.75
N ARG A 200 -4.58 12.90 -16.50
CA ARG A 200 -5.25 14.16 -16.87
C ARG A 200 -5.75 14.94 -15.65
N ALA A 201 -6.34 14.26 -14.68
CA ALA A 201 -6.89 14.89 -13.48
C ALA A 201 -5.82 15.47 -12.53
N ASN A 202 -4.56 15.05 -12.69
CA ASN A 202 -3.44 15.45 -11.83
C ASN A 202 -2.29 16.14 -12.60
N ASP A 203 -2.51 16.50 -13.87
CA ASP A 203 -1.52 17.14 -14.74
C ASP A 203 -0.20 16.35 -14.87
N TRP A 204 -0.28 15.02 -14.80
CA TRP A 204 0.88 14.16 -15.07
C TRP A 204 1.08 13.97 -16.57
N LYS A 205 2.31 14.02 -17.03
CA LYS A 205 2.62 13.54 -18.38
C LYS A 205 2.38 12.04 -18.44
N ASN A 206 1.77 11.58 -19.53
CA ASN A 206 1.47 10.16 -19.75
C ASN A 206 2.02 9.72 -21.10
N GLU A 207 2.83 8.68 -21.10
CA GLU A 207 3.34 8.00 -22.28
C GLU A 207 3.06 6.51 -22.16
N GLU A 208 2.57 5.90 -23.25
CA GLU A 208 2.33 4.47 -23.29
C GLU A 208 3.27 3.79 -24.29
N PHE A 209 3.94 2.75 -23.82
CA PHE A 209 4.68 1.80 -24.65
C PHE A 209 3.77 0.58 -24.83
N ASP A 210 2.94 0.61 -25.88
CA ASP A 210 1.99 -0.47 -26.16
C ASP A 210 2.71 -1.76 -26.62
N PHE A 211 1.97 -2.86 -26.69
CA PHE A 211 2.50 -4.17 -27.07
C PHE A 211 3.30 -4.16 -28.38
N LYS A 212 2.80 -3.46 -29.41
CA LYS A 212 3.46 -3.37 -30.72
C LYS A 212 4.78 -2.59 -30.63
N ARG A 213 4.76 -1.47 -29.89
CA ARG A 213 5.97 -0.65 -29.65
C ARG A 213 7.01 -1.44 -28.86
N LEU A 214 6.61 -2.13 -27.78
CA LEU A 214 7.50 -2.96 -26.98
C LEU A 214 8.12 -4.08 -27.78
N LYS A 215 7.34 -4.77 -28.62
CA LYS A 215 7.85 -5.79 -29.53
C LYS A 215 8.88 -5.24 -30.52
N LYS A 216 8.61 -4.05 -31.09
CA LYS A 216 9.55 -3.38 -32.00
C LYS A 216 10.85 -2.93 -31.29
N MET A 217 10.75 -2.58 -30.03
CA MET A 217 11.90 -2.17 -29.21
C MET A 217 12.76 -3.34 -28.75
N GLY A 218 12.28 -4.58 -28.87
CA GLY A 218 12.97 -5.78 -28.38
C GLY A 218 12.75 -6.04 -26.88
N ALA A 219 11.67 -5.52 -26.27
CA ALA A 219 11.29 -5.80 -24.89
C ALA A 219 10.72 -7.22 -24.75
N GLY A 220 11.57 -8.22 -25.02
CA GLY A 220 11.12 -9.60 -25.19
C GLY A 220 10.64 -10.25 -23.91
N ALA A 221 11.16 -9.85 -22.75
CA ALA A 221 10.73 -10.38 -21.46
C ALA A 221 9.27 -9.96 -21.13
N PHE A 222 8.94 -8.69 -21.32
CA PHE A 222 7.57 -8.20 -21.17
C PHE A 222 6.62 -8.82 -22.22
N VAL A 223 7.04 -8.82 -23.48
CA VAL A 223 6.25 -9.34 -24.61
C VAL A 223 5.97 -10.84 -24.45
N ALA A 224 6.91 -11.62 -23.92
CA ALA A 224 6.73 -13.06 -23.72
C ALA A 224 5.53 -13.34 -22.79
N VAL A 225 5.41 -12.63 -21.68
CA VAL A 225 4.27 -12.75 -20.76
C VAL A 225 2.97 -12.29 -21.44
N ALA A 226 3.01 -11.10 -22.03
CA ALA A 226 1.82 -10.44 -22.55
C ALA A 226 1.23 -11.10 -23.79
N ARG A 227 2.03 -11.81 -24.60
CA ARG A 227 1.58 -12.38 -25.88
C ARG A 227 0.60 -13.54 -25.73
N GLY A 228 0.48 -14.11 -24.52
CA GLY A 228 -0.52 -15.16 -24.24
C GLY A 228 -1.95 -14.63 -24.14
N SER A 229 -2.13 -13.33 -23.91
CA SER A 229 -3.45 -12.69 -23.90
C SER A 229 -4.01 -12.52 -25.30
N HIS A 230 -5.30 -12.81 -25.49
CA HIS A 230 -5.98 -12.69 -26.78
C HIS A 230 -5.93 -11.27 -27.34
N GLU A 231 -6.17 -10.28 -26.51
CA GLU A 231 -6.32 -8.88 -26.92
C GLU A 231 -4.98 -8.18 -27.18
N GLN A 232 -3.87 -8.72 -26.67
CA GLN A 232 -2.53 -8.09 -26.72
C GLN A 232 -2.56 -6.60 -26.31
N ASP A 233 -3.37 -6.28 -25.31
CA ASP A 233 -3.66 -4.93 -24.82
C ASP A 233 -2.69 -4.45 -23.73
N ALA A 234 -1.64 -5.21 -23.48
CA ALA A 234 -0.60 -4.89 -22.50
C ALA A 234 0.22 -3.66 -22.89
N ALA A 235 0.71 -2.95 -21.90
CA ALA A 235 1.62 -1.80 -22.09
C ALA A 235 2.48 -1.56 -20.85
N ILE A 236 3.65 -0.96 -21.04
CA ILE A 236 4.35 -0.23 -20.00
C ILE A 236 3.85 1.22 -20.06
N VAL A 237 3.23 1.70 -18.98
CA VAL A 237 2.73 3.06 -18.88
C VAL A 237 3.67 3.89 -18.04
N HIS A 238 4.16 4.99 -18.59
CA HIS A 238 5.01 5.95 -17.93
C HIS A 238 4.24 7.22 -17.59
N LEU A 239 4.21 7.57 -16.30
CA LEU A 239 3.64 8.80 -15.79
C LEU A 239 4.74 9.67 -15.18
N SER A 240 4.72 10.98 -15.44
CA SER A 240 5.73 11.88 -14.88
C SER A 240 5.09 13.06 -14.16
N TYR A 241 5.45 13.22 -12.89
CA TYR A 241 5.23 14.40 -12.07
C TYR A 241 6.55 15.16 -11.94
N SER A 242 6.62 16.38 -12.44
CA SER A 242 7.85 17.19 -12.50
C SER A 242 7.60 18.60 -11.98
N PRO A 243 7.59 18.81 -10.64
CA PRO A 243 7.41 20.12 -10.07
C PRO A 243 8.60 21.02 -10.40
N LYS A 244 8.33 22.34 -10.55
CA LYS A 244 9.38 23.32 -10.84
C LYS A 244 10.43 23.36 -9.73
N GLY A 245 11.69 23.20 -10.08
CA GLY A 245 12.82 23.25 -9.13
C GLY A 245 13.12 21.92 -8.44
N ALA A 246 12.50 20.82 -8.83
CA ALA A 246 12.87 19.49 -8.33
C ALA A 246 14.34 19.18 -8.66
N LYS A 247 15.11 18.82 -7.63
CA LYS A 247 16.53 18.46 -7.75
C LYS A 247 16.78 16.97 -7.85
N GLN A 248 15.84 16.17 -7.36
CA GLN A 248 15.92 14.70 -7.35
C GLN A 248 14.83 14.12 -8.25
N ARG A 249 15.14 12.99 -8.86
CA ARG A 249 14.22 12.25 -9.71
C ARG A 249 14.15 10.80 -9.28
N ILE A 250 12.96 10.35 -8.92
CA ILE A 250 12.72 9.01 -8.38
C ILE A 250 11.86 8.22 -9.39
N ALA A 251 12.29 7.01 -9.74
CA ALA A 251 11.46 6.08 -10.50
C ALA A 251 10.70 5.15 -9.55
N LEU A 252 9.38 5.10 -9.69
CA LEU A 252 8.50 4.13 -9.05
C LEU A 252 8.09 3.10 -10.09
N VAL A 253 8.49 1.85 -9.93
CA VAL A 253 8.14 0.78 -10.87
C VAL A 253 7.15 -0.16 -10.21
N GLY A 254 6.08 -0.56 -10.91
CA GLY A 254 5.05 -1.41 -10.32
C GLY A 254 4.65 -2.58 -11.19
N LYS A 255 4.66 -3.82 -10.62
CA LYS A 255 4.05 -4.99 -11.24
C LYS A 255 2.55 -4.75 -11.40
N GLY A 256 2.04 -4.91 -12.61
CA GLY A 256 0.66 -4.63 -12.99
C GLY A 256 -0.01 -5.79 -13.71
N ILE A 257 0.13 -7.01 -13.20
CA ILE A 257 -0.50 -8.21 -13.77
C ILE A 257 -1.98 -8.24 -13.37
N CYS A 258 -2.86 -7.82 -14.28
CA CYS A 258 -4.31 -7.71 -14.02
C CYS A 258 -4.98 -9.06 -13.70
N PHE A 259 -4.44 -10.14 -14.21
CA PHE A 259 -4.80 -11.51 -13.83
C PHE A 259 -3.64 -12.47 -14.14
N ASP A 260 -3.33 -13.36 -13.20
CA ASP A 260 -2.26 -14.33 -13.35
C ASP A 260 -2.79 -15.77 -13.27
N THR A 261 -2.78 -16.46 -14.39
CA THR A 261 -3.14 -17.90 -14.46
C THR A 261 -1.96 -18.83 -14.16
N GLY A 262 -0.74 -18.29 -14.09
CA GLY A 262 0.51 -19.06 -14.10
C GLY A 262 1.00 -19.40 -15.52
N GLY A 263 0.24 -19.07 -16.56
CA GLY A 263 0.55 -19.48 -17.93
C GLY A 263 0.47 -20.99 -18.12
N HIS A 264 1.39 -21.59 -18.89
CA HIS A 264 1.43 -23.06 -19.09
C HIS A 264 1.74 -23.84 -17.81
N ASN A 265 2.45 -23.25 -16.85
CA ASN A 265 2.57 -23.79 -15.49
C ASN A 265 1.36 -23.33 -14.67
N LEU A 266 0.19 -23.84 -15.05
CA LEU A 266 -1.12 -23.42 -14.57
C LEU A 266 -1.25 -23.53 -13.04
N LYS A 267 -1.65 -22.44 -12.41
CA LYS A 267 -2.00 -22.44 -10.97
C LYS A 267 -3.18 -23.38 -10.71
N SER A 268 -3.17 -24.11 -9.59
CA SER A 268 -4.37 -24.78 -9.13
C SER A 268 -5.43 -23.76 -8.73
N ALA A 269 -6.71 -24.15 -8.69
CA ALA A 269 -7.81 -23.26 -8.34
C ALA A 269 -7.60 -22.52 -7.01
N LYS A 270 -6.98 -23.17 -6.02
CA LYS A 270 -6.65 -22.58 -4.72
C LYS A 270 -5.67 -21.41 -4.86
N TYR A 271 -4.65 -21.52 -5.68
CA TYR A 271 -3.62 -20.50 -5.88
C TYR A 271 -3.99 -19.47 -6.96
N MET A 272 -4.97 -19.77 -7.81
CA MET A 272 -5.51 -18.84 -8.79
C MET A 272 -6.53 -17.87 -8.18
N GLN A 273 -7.17 -18.26 -7.08
CA GLN A 273 -8.11 -17.40 -6.37
C GLN A 273 -7.36 -16.17 -5.82
N GLY A 274 -7.87 -14.96 -6.12
CA GLY A 274 -7.26 -13.70 -5.72
C GLY A 274 -6.22 -13.16 -6.71
N MET A 275 -5.91 -13.88 -7.81
CA MET A 275 -4.89 -13.44 -8.78
C MET A 275 -5.25 -12.20 -9.61
N HIS A 276 -6.42 -11.62 -9.43
CA HIS A 276 -6.75 -10.28 -9.90
C HIS A 276 -6.07 -9.18 -9.06
N GLU A 277 -5.59 -9.50 -7.86
CA GLU A 277 -4.83 -8.59 -6.99
C GLU A 277 -3.36 -8.46 -7.40
N ASP A 278 -2.88 -9.23 -8.37
CA ASP A 278 -1.47 -9.31 -8.78
C ASP A 278 -0.95 -8.07 -9.53
N MET A 279 -1.81 -7.10 -9.71
CA MET A 279 -1.49 -5.76 -10.21
C MET A 279 -1.24 -4.75 -9.06
N ASN A 280 -1.29 -5.18 -7.81
CA ASN A 280 -1.19 -4.32 -6.62
C ASN A 280 0.10 -3.47 -6.61
N GLY A 281 1.23 -3.99 -7.05
CA GLY A 281 2.49 -3.23 -7.12
C GLY A 281 2.36 -1.94 -7.93
N SER A 282 1.69 -1.99 -9.08
CA SER A 282 1.42 -0.80 -9.91
C SER A 282 0.42 0.16 -9.25
N ALA A 283 -0.57 -0.38 -8.53
CA ALA A 283 -1.52 0.43 -7.78
C ALA A 283 -0.85 1.16 -6.61
N VAL A 284 0.12 0.54 -5.94
CA VAL A 284 0.96 1.15 -4.90
C VAL A 284 1.78 2.30 -5.48
N ALA A 285 2.47 2.08 -6.62
CA ALA A 285 3.23 3.13 -7.30
C ALA A 285 2.34 4.35 -7.67
N LEU A 286 1.12 4.10 -8.18
CA LEU A 286 0.13 5.15 -8.44
C LEU A 286 -0.33 5.85 -7.17
N GLY A 287 -0.57 5.12 -6.09
CA GLY A 287 -0.97 5.66 -4.80
C GLY A 287 0.10 6.59 -4.21
N ILE A 288 1.38 6.21 -4.30
CA ILE A 288 2.51 7.05 -3.87
C ILE A 288 2.60 8.30 -4.74
N LEU A 289 2.51 8.18 -6.08
CA LEU A 289 2.53 9.29 -7.00
C LEU A 289 1.40 10.29 -6.71
N LEU A 290 0.18 9.80 -6.46
CA LEU A 290 -0.96 10.64 -6.12
C LEU A 290 -0.72 11.39 -4.80
N ALA A 291 -0.30 10.69 -3.76
CA ALA A 291 -0.03 11.30 -2.45
C ALA A 291 1.08 12.34 -2.53
N ALA A 292 2.17 12.07 -3.24
CA ALA A 292 3.27 13.00 -3.46
C ALA A 292 2.81 14.27 -4.22
N THR A 293 1.93 14.12 -5.22
CA THR A 293 1.32 15.21 -5.96
C THR A 293 0.43 16.07 -5.05
N ARG A 294 -0.42 15.46 -4.21
CA ARG A 294 -1.27 16.16 -3.23
C ARG A 294 -0.44 16.96 -2.22
N LEU A 295 0.68 16.40 -1.80
CA LEU A 295 1.63 17.05 -0.88
C LEU A 295 2.53 18.08 -1.57
N LYS A 296 2.49 18.16 -2.88
CA LYS A 296 3.36 19.04 -3.68
C LYS A 296 4.84 18.83 -3.33
N LEU A 297 5.24 17.54 -3.16
CA LEU A 297 6.64 17.24 -2.87
C LEU A 297 7.55 17.79 -3.97
N ASN A 298 8.63 18.45 -3.61
CA ASN A 298 9.58 19.04 -4.56
C ASN A 298 10.58 17.98 -5.08
N ILE A 299 10.04 16.86 -5.57
CA ILE A 299 10.76 15.72 -6.12
C ILE A 299 10.12 15.35 -7.46
N GLY A 300 10.92 15.17 -8.50
CA GLY A 300 10.45 14.59 -9.77
C GLY A 300 10.16 13.11 -9.58
N ILE A 301 9.00 12.64 -10.02
CA ILE A 301 8.61 11.24 -9.89
C ILE A 301 8.18 10.71 -11.26
N ASP A 302 8.80 9.62 -11.67
CA ASP A 302 8.42 8.84 -12.84
C ASP A 302 7.84 7.50 -12.40
N ALA A 303 6.54 7.29 -12.58
CA ALA A 303 5.91 6.00 -12.32
C ALA A 303 5.85 5.17 -13.61
N TRP A 304 6.35 3.93 -13.53
CA TRP A 304 6.41 2.97 -14.62
C TRP A 304 5.57 1.76 -14.25
N LEU A 305 4.48 1.53 -14.96
CA LEU A 305 3.49 0.51 -14.64
C LEU A 305 3.56 -0.59 -15.68
N ALA A 306 3.96 -1.80 -15.27
CA ALA A 306 4.06 -2.98 -16.12
C ALA A 306 2.70 -3.68 -16.26
N ILE A 307 1.79 -3.10 -17.05
CA ILE A 307 0.40 -3.57 -17.17
C ILE A 307 0.29 -4.68 -18.20
N ALA A 308 -0.06 -5.89 -17.76
CA ALA A 308 -0.22 -7.07 -18.59
C ALA A 308 -1.20 -8.09 -17.97
N GLN A 309 -1.37 -9.22 -18.61
CA GLN A 309 -1.98 -10.43 -18.06
C GLN A 309 -1.10 -11.63 -18.39
N ASN A 310 -1.03 -12.61 -17.49
CA ASN A 310 -0.40 -13.90 -17.75
C ASN A 310 -1.48 -14.93 -18.05
N HIS A 311 -1.75 -15.15 -19.32
CA HIS A 311 -2.79 -16.05 -19.79
C HIS A 311 -2.26 -17.31 -20.47
N ILE A 312 -3.10 -18.36 -20.43
CA ILE A 312 -2.94 -19.54 -21.27
C ILE A 312 -3.46 -19.21 -22.68
N GLY A 313 -2.73 -19.61 -23.69
CA GLY A 313 -3.16 -19.42 -25.07
C GLY A 313 -2.17 -20.00 -26.05
N PRO A 314 -2.55 -20.10 -27.34
CA PRO A 314 -1.67 -20.68 -28.39
C PRO A 314 -0.33 -19.95 -28.54
N LEU A 315 -0.29 -18.66 -28.20
CA LEU A 315 0.89 -17.80 -28.28
C LEU A 315 1.60 -17.62 -26.93
N ALA A 316 1.07 -18.17 -25.83
CA ALA A 316 1.69 -18.05 -24.51
C ALA A 316 3.10 -18.65 -24.51
N TYR A 317 4.00 -18.03 -23.77
CA TYR A 317 5.37 -18.49 -23.64
C TYR A 317 5.44 -19.80 -22.85
N LYS A 318 6.52 -20.55 -23.04
CA LYS A 318 6.65 -21.93 -22.55
C LYS A 318 7.95 -22.11 -21.79
N GLN A 319 7.99 -23.11 -20.92
CA GLN A 319 9.24 -23.61 -20.35
C GLN A 319 10.23 -23.93 -21.46
N ASN A 320 11.51 -23.75 -21.19
CA ASN A 320 12.65 -23.96 -22.07
C ASN A 320 12.74 -22.97 -23.26
N GLU A 321 11.87 -21.97 -23.35
CA GLU A 321 12.11 -20.87 -24.28
C GLU A 321 13.27 -20.01 -23.79
N VAL A 322 14.04 -19.46 -24.73
CA VAL A 322 15.04 -18.43 -24.48
C VAL A 322 14.52 -17.09 -24.98
N ILE A 323 14.40 -16.14 -24.09
CA ILE A 323 13.82 -14.81 -24.38
C ILE A 323 14.94 -13.78 -24.29
N THR A 324 15.01 -12.86 -25.24
CA THR A 324 15.95 -11.73 -25.19
C THR A 324 15.25 -10.51 -24.59
N ALA A 325 15.73 -10.03 -23.46
CA ALA A 325 15.23 -8.84 -22.78
C ALA A 325 15.68 -7.54 -23.48
N LEU A 326 15.10 -6.41 -23.12
CA LEU A 326 15.36 -5.09 -23.71
C LEU A 326 16.82 -4.62 -23.58
N ASN A 327 17.54 -5.06 -22.54
CA ASN A 327 18.98 -4.80 -22.38
C ASN A 327 19.89 -5.74 -23.17
N GLY A 328 19.31 -6.70 -23.92
CA GLY A 328 20.02 -7.69 -24.73
C GLY A 328 20.32 -9.00 -23.99
N ALA A 329 20.12 -9.08 -22.67
CA ALA A 329 20.34 -10.31 -21.93
C ALA A 329 19.35 -11.41 -22.36
N THR A 330 19.86 -12.63 -22.52
CA THR A 330 19.04 -13.81 -22.82
C THR A 330 18.60 -14.49 -21.52
N ILE A 331 17.32 -14.87 -21.45
CA ILE A 331 16.67 -15.43 -20.28
C ILE A 331 16.08 -16.79 -20.61
N GLU A 332 16.53 -17.85 -19.93
CA GLU A 332 15.89 -19.16 -19.98
C GLU A 332 14.61 -19.14 -19.13
N VAL A 333 13.48 -19.50 -19.74
CA VAL A 333 12.19 -19.65 -19.07
C VAL A 333 12.14 -20.99 -18.36
N VAL A 334 12.20 -21.00 -17.05
CA VAL A 334 12.09 -22.22 -16.23
C VAL A 334 10.65 -22.47 -15.80
N HIS A 335 9.92 -21.40 -15.46
CA HIS A 335 8.54 -21.52 -14.96
C HIS A 335 7.70 -20.32 -15.41
N THR A 336 6.60 -20.56 -16.10
CA THR A 336 5.77 -19.47 -16.66
C THR A 336 4.95 -18.70 -15.60
N ASP A 337 4.90 -19.19 -14.37
CA ASP A 337 4.32 -18.51 -13.20
C ASP A 337 5.34 -17.58 -12.48
N ALA A 338 6.51 -17.41 -13.03
CA ALA A 338 7.50 -16.41 -12.64
C ALA A 338 7.48 -15.22 -13.62
N GLU A 339 6.29 -14.81 -14.04
CA GLU A 339 6.00 -13.78 -15.05
C GLU A 339 6.27 -12.36 -14.52
N GLY A 340 6.05 -12.14 -13.21
CA GLY A 340 6.18 -10.83 -12.58
C GLY A 340 7.58 -10.25 -12.76
N ARG A 341 8.62 -11.07 -12.54
CA ARG A 341 10.01 -10.64 -12.74
C ARG A 341 10.35 -10.43 -14.21
N MET A 342 9.67 -11.09 -15.14
CA MET A 342 9.85 -10.91 -16.59
C MET A 342 9.30 -9.55 -17.05
N VAL A 343 8.08 -9.19 -16.65
CA VAL A 343 7.53 -7.86 -16.99
C VAL A 343 8.27 -6.74 -16.30
N LEU A 344 8.78 -6.97 -15.09
CA LEU A 344 9.60 -6.00 -14.38
C LEU A 344 10.98 -5.82 -15.00
N ALA A 345 11.61 -6.85 -15.54
CA ALA A 345 12.94 -6.77 -16.17
C ALA A 345 13.00 -5.66 -17.23
N ASP A 346 12.13 -5.69 -18.23
CA ASP A 346 12.10 -4.67 -19.28
C ASP A 346 11.61 -3.31 -18.78
N THR A 347 10.69 -3.31 -17.80
CA THR A 347 10.18 -2.06 -17.21
C THR A 347 11.25 -1.36 -16.39
N LEU A 348 12.00 -2.10 -15.57
CA LEU A 348 13.14 -1.56 -14.81
C LEU A 348 14.24 -1.04 -15.74
N ASN A 349 14.50 -1.75 -16.84
CA ASN A 349 15.50 -1.29 -17.80
C ASN A 349 15.06 0.04 -18.48
N LEU A 350 13.78 0.17 -18.87
CA LEU A 350 13.26 1.46 -19.37
C LEU A 350 13.38 2.57 -18.33
N ALA A 351 13.03 2.29 -17.09
CA ALA A 351 13.15 3.25 -15.99
C ALA A 351 14.60 3.64 -15.73
N ALA A 352 15.53 2.68 -15.76
CA ALA A 352 16.97 2.92 -15.54
C ALA A 352 17.59 3.83 -16.62
N ARG A 353 17.17 3.68 -17.88
CA ARG A 353 17.59 4.54 -18.99
C ARG A 353 17.26 6.03 -18.81
N ALA A 354 16.20 6.33 -18.03
CA ALA A 354 15.86 7.70 -17.66
C ALA A 354 16.82 8.31 -16.61
N LYS A 355 17.76 7.52 -16.10
CA LYS A 355 18.80 7.90 -15.14
C LYS A 355 18.25 8.53 -13.85
N PRO A 356 17.29 7.90 -13.17
CA PRO A 356 16.80 8.40 -11.89
C PRO A 356 17.89 8.32 -10.82
N ASP A 357 17.76 9.15 -9.78
CA ASP A 357 18.66 9.15 -8.61
C ASP A 357 18.39 7.92 -7.73
N LEU A 358 17.14 7.43 -7.72
CA LEU A 358 16.71 6.21 -7.02
C LEU A 358 15.60 5.54 -7.81
N MET A 359 15.64 4.21 -7.88
CA MET A 359 14.55 3.37 -8.36
C MET A 359 13.94 2.63 -7.16
N MET A 360 12.62 2.65 -7.05
CA MET A 360 11.88 1.80 -6.10
C MET A 360 10.86 0.98 -6.88
N ASP A 361 10.88 -0.32 -6.74
CA ASP A 361 9.86 -1.16 -7.36
C ASP A 361 9.05 -1.94 -6.33
N PHE A 362 7.81 -2.23 -6.73
CA PHE A 362 6.78 -2.83 -5.91
C PHE A 362 6.13 -3.98 -6.68
N ALA A 363 6.09 -5.15 -6.08
CA ALA A 363 5.49 -6.32 -6.70
C ALA A 363 4.93 -7.30 -5.66
N THR A 364 3.81 -7.92 -5.95
CA THR A 364 3.37 -9.19 -5.36
C THR A 364 4.12 -10.29 -6.09
N LEU A 365 5.37 -10.54 -5.65
CA LEU A 365 6.30 -11.23 -6.55
C LEU A 365 6.45 -12.72 -6.25
N THR A 366 6.64 -13.07 -4.97
CA THR A 366 7.00 -14.45 -4.66
C THR A 366 6.15 -15.06 -3.54
N GLY A 367 5.77 -16.32 -3.73
CA GLY A 367 5.13 -17.12 -2.68
C GLY A 367 6.07 -17.36 -1.48
N SER A 368 7.37 -17.46 -1.73
CA SER A 368 8.38 -17.66 -0.69
C SER A 368 8.45 -16.47 0.29
N MET A 369 8.24 -15.23 -0.16
CA MET A 369 8.14 -14.07 0.73
C MET A 369 6.92 -14.18 1.66
N ALA A 370 5.78 -14.62 1.14
CA ALA A 370 4.58 -14.84 1.94
C ALA A 370 4.79 -15.98 2.98
N VAL A 371 5.59 -17.00 2.64
CA VAL A 371 5.98 -18.04 3.59
C VAL A 371 6.94 -17.49 4.67
N ALA A 372 7.90 -16.65 4.28
CA ALA A 372 8.91 -16.11 5.19
C ALA A 372 8.33 -15.10 6.20
N LEU A 373 7.47 -14.18 5.76
CA LEU A 373 6.97 -13.07 6.58
C LEU A 373 5.46 -13.12 6.89
N GLY A 374 4.72 -14.00 6.22
CA GLY A 374 3.26 -13.97 6.26
C GLY A 374 2.70 -12.67 5.66
N SER A 375 1.49 -12.30 6.10
CA SER A 375 0.77 -11.11 5.63
C SER A 375 0.95 -9.86 6.52
N ARG A 376 1.97 -9.83 7.38
CA ARG A 376 2.14 -8.76 8.39
C ARG A 376 3.32 -7.84 8.15
N TYR A 377 4.22 -8.23 7.30
CA TYR A 377 5.41 -7.52 6.84
C TYR A 377 5.54 -7.68 5.33
N SER A 378 6.26 -6.79 4.68
CA SER A 378 6.76 -7.01 3.33
C SER A 378 8.28 -7.09 3.33
N GLY A 379 8.85 -7.83 2.38
CA GLY A 379 10.30 -7.96 2.25
C GLY A 379 10.89 -6.83 1.42
N ILE A 380 12.09 -6.38 1.80
CA ILE A 380 12.83 -5.38 1.04
C ILE A 380 14.24 -5.84 0.70
N PHE A 381 14.71 -5.42 -0.47
CA PHE A 381 16.06 -5.65 -0.97
C PHE A 381 16.62 -4.33 -1.50
N SER A 382 17.93 -4.16 -1.43
CA SER A 382 18.59 -3.00 -2.04
C SER A 382 20.04 -3.31 -2.37
N ASN A 383 20.54 -2.67 -3.44
CA ASN A 383 21.96 -2.67 -3.78
C ASN A 383 22.74 -1.57 -3.02
N ARG A 384 22.12 -0.93 -2.01
CA ARG A 384 22.73 0.10 -1.15
C ARG A 384 22.26 -0.09 0.29
N GLU A 385 23.17 -0.34 1.21
CA GLU A 385 22.88 -0.56 2.64
C GLU A 385 22.21 0.68 3.30
N THR A 386 22.64 1.88 2.90
CA THR A 386 22.04 3.12 3.40
C THR A 386 20.55 3.25 3.06
N LEU A 387 20.11 2.70 1.94
CA LEU A 387 18.70 2.68 1.55
C LEU A 387 17.91 1.68 2.40
N LEU A 388 18.47 0.53 2.76
CA LEU A 388 17.81 -0.45 3.67
C LEU A 388 17.54 0.18 5.04
N THR A 389 18.51 0.89 5.59
CA THR A 389 18.35 1.60 6.88
C THR A 389 17.22 2.65 6.79
N GLN A 390 17.17 3.44 5.72
CA GLN A 390 16.10 4.43 5.51
C GLN A 390 14.73 3.76 5.30
N ALA A 391 14.69 2.64 4.59
CA ALA A 391 13.47 1.87 4.32
C ALA A 391 12.86 1.26 5.60
N ILE A 392 13.69 0.68 6.47
CA ILE A 392 13.25 0.16 7.77
C ILE A 392 12.72 1.30 8.66
N ALA A 393 13.43 2.43 8.68
CA ALA A 393 12.99 3.61 9.42
C ALA A 393 11.65 4.17 8.89
N ALA A 394 11.43 4.17 7.56
CA ALA A 394 10.15 4.54 6.95
C ALA A 394 9.04 3.58 7.38
N GLY A 395 9.31 2.27 7.43
CA GLY A 395 8.37 1.27 7.94
C GLY A 395 7.97 1.49 9.40
N THR A 396 8.94 1.86 10.23
CA THR A 396 8.68 2.21 11.64
C THR A 396 7.79 3.45 11.77
N ARG A 397 8.05 4.50 10.98
CA ARG A 397 7.28 5.76 11.03
C ARG A 397 5.89 5.63 10.42
N SER A 398 5.75 4.91 9.31
CA SER A 398 4.46 4.69 8.63
C SER A 398 3.57 3.64 9.30
N GLY A 399 4.16 2.75 10.12
CA GLY A 399 3.48 1.57 10.64
C GLY A 399 3.30 0.44 9.62
N GLU A 400 3.79 0.61 8.39
CA GLU A 400 3.88 -0.42 7.35
C GLU A 400 5.25 -1.12 7.46
N ARG A 401 5.29 -2.20 8.23
CA ARG A 401 6.51 -2.83 8.69
C ARG A 401 7.19 -3.64 7.59
N VAL A 402 8.47 -3.41 7.38
CA VAL A 402 9.29 -4.11 6.40
C VAL A 402 10.46 -4.83 7.07
N ASN A 403 10.97 -5.87 6.42
CA ASN A 403 12.19 -6.57 6.81
C ASN A 403 13.13 -6.70 5.61
N SER A 404 14.42 -6.48 5.82
CA SER A 404 15.43 -6.64 4.77
C SER A 404 15.90 -8.09 4.67
N PHE A 405 16.23 -8.50 3.45
CA PHE A 405 16.79 -9.80 3.12
C PHE A 405 18.16 -9.64 2.45
N PRO A 406 19.02 -10.66 2.49
CA PRO A 406 20.32 -10.64 1.85
C PRO A 406 20.20 -10.54 0.33
N LEU A 407 21.20 -9.94 -0.31
CA LEU A 407 21.34 -9.84 -1.76
C LEU A 407 22.76 -10.22 -2.17
N ASP A 408 23.32 -11.23 -1.52
CA ASP A 408 24.72 -11.64 -1.65
C ASP A 408 24.97 -12.35 -2.99
N ALA A 409 26.20 -12.25 -3.49
CA ALA A 409 26.57 -12.77 -4.81
C ALA A 409 26.64 -14.30 -4.88
N ASP A 410 26.76 -14.99 -3.75
CA ASP A 410 26.77 -16.45 -3.66
C ASP A 410 25.43 -17.11 -4.01
N TYR A 411 24.34 -16.35 -4.07
CA TYR A 411 23.08 -16.81 -4.65
C TYR A 411 23.05 -16.83 -6.19
N GLU A 412 23.97 -16.11 -6.84
CA GLU A 412 24.00 -15.96 -8.30
C GLU A 412 24.11 -17.28 -9.08
N PRO A 413 24.94 -18.25 -8.67
CA PRO A 413 25.08 -19.52 -9.39
C PRO A 413 23.77 -20.31 -9.54
N ALA A 414 22.79 -20.11 -8.63
CA ALA A 414 21.49 -20.74 -8.76
C ALA A 414 20.71 -20.27 -10.00
N LEU A 415 21.03 -19.09 -10.54
CA LEU A 415 20.44 -18.52 -11.74
C LEU A 415 21.26 -18.77 -13.01
N ASP A 416 22.37 -19.51 -12.95
CA ASP A 416 23.15 -19.84 -14.12
C ASP A 416 22.36 -20.74 -15.09
N SER A 417 22.36 -20.40 -16.37
CA SER A 417 21.77 -21.19 -17.43
C SER A 417 22.87 -21.85 -18.29
N LYS A 418 22.56 -23.01 -18.85
CA LYS A 418 23.43 -23.67 -19.80
C LYS A 418 23.24 -23.17 -21.25
N ILE A 419 22.14 -22.43 -21.49
CA ILE A 419 21.69 -22.06 -22.86
C ILE A 419 21.40 -20.57 -23.02
N ALA A 420 21.40 -19.81 -21.92
CA ALA A 420 21.14 -18.38 -21.88
C ALA A 420 22.07 -17.68 -20.88
N ASP A 421 22.04 -16.35 -20.81
CA ASP A 421 22.84 -15.60 -19.86
C ASP A 421 22.36 -15.80 -18.40
N ILE A 422 21.06 -16.08 -18.22
CA ILE A 422 20.45 -16.27 -16.90
C ILE A 422 19.17 -17.10 -16.99
N LYS A 423 18.85 -17.87 -15.94
CA LYS A 423 17.50 -18.42 -15.72
C LYS A 423 16.63 -17.39 -14.97
N GLN A 424 15.32 -17.39 -15.24
CA GLN A 424 14.40 -16.50 -14.52
C GLN A 424 14.17 -16.94 -13.07
N CYS A 425 14.19 -18.24 -12.76
CA CYS A 425 13.97 -18.83 -11.44
C CYS A 425 14.53 -20.25 -11.36
N THR A 426 14.37 -20.91 -10.22
CA THR A 426 14.64 -22.36 -10.05
C THR A 426 13.32 -23.14 -9.95
N MET A 427 13.36 -24.46 -10.18
CA MET A 427 12.16 -25.33 -10.08
C MET A 427 11.80 -25.70 -8.64
N ASP A 428 12.76 -25.73 -7.74
CA ASP A 428 12.58 -26.09 -6.33
C ASP A 428 12.01 -24.93 -5.49
N GLY A 429 12.14 -23.68 -5.99
CA GLY A 429 11.67 -22.47 -5.29
C GLY A 429 12.47 -22.11 -4.04
N GLU A 430 13.63 -22.74 -3.81
CA GLU A 430 14.51 -22.40 -2.69
C GLU A 430 14.97 -20.95 -2.81
N ALA A 431 14.82 -20.18 -1.72
CA ALA A 431 15.19 -18.77 -1.64
C ALA A 431 14.64 -17.89 -2.79
N ASP A 432 13.49 -18.24 -3.40
CA ASP A 432 12.98 -17.61 -4.62
C ASP A 432 12.82 -16.08 -4.51
N HIS A 433 12.49 -15.55 -3.33
CA HIS A 433 12.44 -14.09 -3.09
C HIS A 433 13.82 -13.42 -3.22
N ILE A 434 14.91 -14.09 -2.80
CA ILE A 434 16.27 -13.59 -2.97
C ILE A 434 16.69 -13.72 -4.43
N LEU A 435 16.41 -14.87 -5.05
CA LEU A 435 16.72 -15.10 -6.45
C LEU A 435 15.95 -14.16 -7.39
N ALA A 436 14.69 -13.84 -7.08
CA ALA A 436 13.92 -12.84 -7.80
C ALA A 436 14.57 -11.45 -7.73
N ALA A 437 14.99 -11.03 -6.55
CA ALA A 437 15.69 -9.76 -6.38
C ALA A 437 17.06 -9.74 -7.10
N ARG A 438 17.82 -10.86 -7.05
CA ARG A 438 19.07 -11.02 -7.82
C ARG A 438 18.82 -10.94 -9.32
N PHE A 439 17.77 -11.59 -9.82
CA PHE A 439 17.37 -11.51 -11.23
C PHE A 439 17.05 -10.05 -11.63
N LEU A 440 16.20 -9.35 -10.87
CA LEU A 440 15.80 -7.97 -11.15
C LEU A 440 16.98 -7.01 -11.15
N MET A 441 17.96 -7.22 -10.27
CA MET A 441 19.15 -6.37 -10.17
C MET A 441 19.96 -6.30 -11.47
N ARG A 442 19.84 -7.26 -12.37
CA ARG A 442 20.50 -7.25 -13.69
C ARG A 442 19.92 -6.23 -14.68
N PHE A 443 18.74 -5.65 -14.38
CA PHE A 443 18.03 -4.75 -15.29
C PHE A 443 17.97 -3.28 -14.82
N ILE A 444 18.64 -2.94 -13.73
CA ILE A 444 18.64 -1.60 -13.13
C ILE A 444 19.79 -0.69 -13.57
N GLU A 445 20.68 -1.12 -14.46
CA GLU A 445 21.87 -0.37 -14.93
C GLU A 445 22.68 0.22 -13.75
N GLN A 446 22.89 -0.55 -12.69
CA GLN A 446 23.62 -0.19 -11.46
C GLN A 446 23.07 1.03 -10.72
N ARG A 447 21.87 1.51 -11.04
CA ARG A 447 21.22 2.61 -10.32
C ARG A 447 21.01 2.24 -8.85
N PRO A 448 21.01 3.22 -7.93
CA PRO A 448 20.50 3.01 -6.59
C PRO A 448 19.07 2.43 -6.67
N TRP A 449 18.86 1.32 -6.01
CA TRP A 449 17.63 0.55 -6.18
C TRP A 449 17.14 -0.06 -4.87
N LEU A 450 15.83 -0.10 -4.72
CA LEU A 450 15.12 -0.74 -3.64
C LEU A 450 13.92 -1.49 -4.21
N HIS A 451 13.85 -2.78 -3.94
CA HIS A 451 12.72 -3.67 -4.28
C HIS A 451 11.89 -3.95 -3.04
N MET A 452 10.55 -3.90 -3.18
CA MET A 452 9.61 -4.36 -2.16
C MET A 452 8.75 -5.50 -2.69
N ASP A 453 8.92 -6.69 -2.11
CA ASP A 453 8.02 -7.83 -2.33
C ASP A 453 6.85 -7.76 -1.35
N LEU A 454 5.65 -7.48 -1.90
CA LEU A 454 4.44 -7.04 -1.18
C LEU A 454 3.65 -8.19 -0.55
N SER A 455 4.24 -8.98 0.35
CA SER A 455 3.51 -10.04 1.05
C SER A 455 2.40 -9.53 2.00
N ALA A 456 2.46 -8.24 2.39
CA ALA A 456 1.44 -7.60 3.23
C ALA A 456 0.35 -6.84 2.44
N SER A 457 0.29 -6.99 1.11
CA SER A 457 -0.74 -6.38 0.25
C SER A 457 -2.16 -6.81 0.62
N SER A 458 -2.31 -8.03 1.14
CA SER A 458 -3.56 -8.58 1.66
C SER A 458 -3.35 -9.19 3.04
N CYS A 459 -4.25 -8.89 3.99
CA CYS A 459 -4.23 -9.42 5.36
C CYS A 459 -5.65 -9.56 5.86
N GLU A 460 -6.06 -10.79 6.20
CA GLU A 460 -7.40 -11.06 6.72
C GLU A 460 -7.66 -10.26 8.02
N GLY A 461 -8.79 -9.56 8.07
CA GLY A 461 -9.16 -8.68 9.18
C GLY A 461 -8.39 -7.36 9.23
N GLY A 462 -7.65 -7.04 8.16
CA GLY A 462 -6.92 -5.78 8.00
C GLY A 462 -5.55 -5.74 8.70
N LEU A 463 -4.81 -4.67 8.49
CA LEU A 463 -3.45 -4.51 9.00
C LEU A 463 -3.17 -3.07 9.44
N GLY A 464 -2.59 -2.88 10.62
CA GLY A 464 -2.24 -1.56 11.14
C GLY A 464 -3.43 -0.58 11.13
N ALA A 465 -3.36 0.46 10.33
CA ALA A 465 -4.42 1.46 10.18
C ALA A 465 -5.63 0.98 9.36
N VAL A 466 -5.48 -0.01 8.49
CA VAL A 466 -6.46 -0.39 7.46
C VAL A 466 -7.32 -1.56 7.91
N ALA A 467 -8.64 -1.44 7.80
CA ALA A 467 -9.61 -2.47 8.22
C ALA A 467 -9.98 -3.47 7.12
N SER A 468 -9.81 -3.12 5.84
CA SER A 468 -10.07 -4.04 4.73
C SER A 468 -8.96 -5.09 4.56
N ASN A 469 -9.31 -6.26 4.00
CA ASN A 469 -8.34 -7.30 3.71
C ASN A 469 -7.26 -6.83 2.73
N VAL A 470 -7.63 -6.16 1.65
CA VAL A 470 -6.69 -5.44 0.80
C VAL A 470 -6.21 -4.20 1.54
N THR A 471 -4.91 -4.10 1.78
CA THR A 471 -4.33 -3.15 2.75
C THR A 471 -3.83 -1.85 2.10
N GLY A 472 -3.48 -1.88 0.81
CA GLY A 472 -2.76 -0.80 0.15
C GLY A 472 -1.38 -0.56 0.77
N PHE A 473 -0.79 -1.60 1.38
CA PHE A 473 0.55 -1.58 1.95
C PHE A 473 1.57 -1.12 0.92
N GLY A 474 2.51 -0.31 1.36
CA GLY A 474 3.54 0.30 0.53
C GLY A 474 3.26 1.78 0.23
N VAL A 475 2.00 2.24 0.26
CA VAL A 475 1.68 3.65 -0.02
C VAL A 475 2.16 4.58 1.10
N ALA A 476 1.81 4.31 2.35
CA ALA A 476 2.26 5.13 3.48
C ALA A 476 3.77 5.03 3.66
N TRP A 477 4.33 3.84 3.49
CA TRP A 477 5.77 3.59 3.50
C TRP A 477 6.49 4.40 2.42
N GLY A 478 6.01 4.38 1.18
CA GLY A 478 6.62 5.08 0.05
C GLY A 478 6.61 6.60 0.23
N VAL A 479 5.50 7.14 0.74
CA VAL A 479 5.43 8.58 1.07
C VAL A 479 6.40 8.95 2.18
N GLU A 480 6.56 8.11 3.21
CA GLU A 480 7.56 8.32 4.28
C GLU A 480 8.99 8.23 3.75
N MET A 481 9.27 7.30 2.82
CA MET A 481 10.56 7.25 2.13
C MET A 481 10.84 8.57 1.39
N LEU A 482 9.92 9.03 0.53
CA LEU A 482 10.11 10.24 -0.27
C LEU A 482 10.28 11.50 0.58
N ARG A 483 9.54 11.62 1.68
CA ARG A 483 9.61 12.78 2.58
C ARG A 483 10.91 12.90 3.38
N ASN A 484 11.59 11.78 3.60
CA ASN A 484 12.78 11.71 4.45
C ASN A 484 14.01 11.18 3.70
N LEU A 485 13.93 11.08 2.39
CA LEU A 485 14.98 10.53 1.54
C LEU A 485 16.28 11.35 1.62
N LYS A 486 17.39 10.66 1.85
CA LYS A 486 18.75 11.19 1.82
C LYS A 486 19.54 10.38 0.82
N LEU A 487 19.80 10.96 -0.35
CA LEU A 487 20.64 10.39 -1.41
C LEU A 487 22.04 10.98 -1.38
#